data_55b43816167be386763ed6efeb3c2a17
#
_entry.id   55b43816167be386763ed6efeb3c2a17
#
_cell.length_a   1.000
_cell.length_b   1.000
_cell.length_c   1.000
_cell.angle_alpha   90.00
_cell.angle_beta   90.00
_cell.angle_gamma   90.00
#
_symmetry.space_group_name_H-M   'P 1'
#
loop_
_entity.id
_entity.type
_entity.pdbx_description
1 polymer ?
#
loop_
_entity_poly.entity_id
_entity_poly.type
_entity_poly.pdbx_seq_one_letter_code
_entity_poly.pdbx_strand_id
1 'polypeptide(L)'
;MVAVLDGRVVMTVMIPAMLGVLLSSAARQWCRSLPIVVLMLIANGIFIFVPHILQSANRDSRHLSRLEAVFFGICSALSALPGISRLGALLSAGALRGCAREYLLDIALLVLIPVLGLMVLLDLFALFASGFGALTFLYFVYCILAAAAAFGGAWLAIAAMRYLSVNMGYTLFSYYSWWLAAFGFILYLMI
;
A
#
# COMPACT_ATOMS: atom_id res chain seq x y z
N MET A 1 -4.18 21.12 -12.72
CA MET A 1 -3.51 22.08 -11.83
C MET A 1 -2.69 21.25 -10.85
N VAL A 2 -1.36 21.17 -11.06
CA VAL A 2 -0.47 20.36 -10.23
C VAL A 2 -0.46 21.02 -8.85
N ALA A 3 -1.06 20.36 -7.85
CA ALA A 3 -0.90 20.78 -6.47
C ALA A 3 0.60 20.81 -6.19
N VAL A 4 1.11 21.91 -5.66
CA VAL A 4 2.52 22.03 -5.26
C VAL A 4 2.71 21.03 -4.12
N LEU A 5 3.17 19.83 -4.48
CA LEU A 5 3.54 18.80 -3.52
C LEU A 5 4.77 19.31 -2.77
N ASP A 6 4.57 19.62 -1.49
CA ASP A 6 5.65 20.10 -0.64
C ASP A 6 6.64 18.93 -0.43
N GLY A 7 7.81 19.00 -1.08
CA GLY A 7 8.82 17.93 -1.03
C GLY A 7 9.23 17.54 0.39
N ARG A 8 9.10 18.47 1.35
CA ARG A 8 9.34 18.20 2.77
C ARG A 8 8.30 17.25 3.36
N VAL A 9 7.05 17.39 2.96
CA VAL A 9 5.95 16.51 3.40
C VAL A 9 6.18 15.10 2.89
N VAL A 10 6.50 14.98 1.60
CA VAL A 10 6.79 13.68 0.96
C VAL A 10 7.95 12.98 1.65
N MET A 11 9.05 13.68 1.92
CA MET A 11 10.20 13.13 2.65
C MET A 11 9.82 12.66 4.07
N THR A 12 8.99 13.43 4.78
CA THR A 12 8.56 13.08 6.13
C THR A 12 7.68 11.82 6.15
N VAL A 13 6.84 11.60 5.14
CA VAL A 13 6.04 10.37 4.99
C VAL A 13 6.91 9.19 4.56
N MET A 14 7.89 9.43 3.71
CA MET A 14 8.74 8.41 3.11
C MET A 14 9.61 7.67 4.13
N ILE A 15 10.20 8.40 5.09
CA ILE A 15 11.13 7.81 6.07
C ILE A 15 10.47 6.69 6.88
N PRO A 16 9.33 6.89 7.58
CA PRO A 16 8.66 5.80 8.30
C PRO A 16 8.16 4.70 7.37
N ALA A 17 7.72 5.03 6.15
CA ALA A 17 7.28 4.04 5.17
C ALA A 17 8.42 3.10 4.75
N MET A 18 9.62 3.62 4.54
CA MET A 18 10.83 2.83 4.23
C MET A 18 11.27 1.97 5.42
N LEU A 19 11.21 2.51 6.65
CA LEU A 19 11.47 1.72 7.86
C LEU A 19 10.49 0.55 7.98
N GLY A 20 9.22 0.74 7.63
CA GLY A 20 8.24 -0.32 7.55
C GLY A 20 8.65 -1.45 6.58
N VAL A 21 9.28 -1.11 5.44
CA VAL A 21 9.80 -2.12 4.50
C VAL A 21 10.91 -2.95 5.14
N LEU A 22 11.85 -2.31 5.83
CA LEU A 22 12.93 -3.02 6.52
C LEU A 22 12.40 -3.97 7.61
N LEU A 23 11.34 -3.57 8.30
CA LEU A 23 10.68 -4.41 9.32
C LEU A 23 9.79 -5.50 8.70
N SER A 24 9.46 -5.41 7.40
CA SER A 24 8.55 -6.35 6.74
C SER A 24 9.06 -7.79 6.72
N SER A 25 10.36 -8.00 6.67
CA SER A 25 10.98 -9.33 6.72
C SER A 25 10.71 -10.03 8.05
N ALA A 26 10.84 -9.32 9.17
CA ALA A 26 10.51 -9.82 10.49
C ALA A 26 8.97 -10.03 10.62
N ALA A 27 8.16 -9.08 10.17
CA ALA A 27 6.71 -9.18 10.19
C ALA A 27 6.19 -10.40 9.42
N ARG A 28 6.77 -10.72 8.27
CA ARG A 28 6.42 -11.92 7.48
C ARG A 28 6.70 -13.23 8.21
N GLN A 29 7.74 -13.28 9.05
CA GLN A 29 8.03 -14.48 9.83
C GLN A 29 6.97 -14.73 10.91
N TRP A 30 6.48 -13.66 11.55
CA TRP A 30 5.44 -13.73 12.58
C TRP A 30 4.04 -14.00 12.01
N CYS A 31 3.76 -13.56 10.79
CA CYS A 31 2.45 -13.65 10.14
C CYS A 31 2.37 -14.80 9.11
N ARG A 32 3.04 -15.93 9.35
CA ARG A 32 3.00 -17.09 8.44
C ARG A 32 1.68 -17.87 8.48
N SER A 33 0.91 -17.72 9.53
CA SER A 33 -0.35 -18.46 9.69
C SER A 33 -1.50 -17.78 8.94
N LEU A 34 -2.26 -18.57 8.22
CA LEU A 34 -3.42 -18.12 7.43
C LEU A 34 -4.45 -17.35 8.27
N PRO A 35 -4.78 -17.76 9.53
CA PRO A 35 -5.70 -17.01 10.38
C PRO A 35 -5.25 -15.57 10.67
N ILE A 36 -3.94 -15.35 10.85
CA ILE A 36 -3.41 -14.01 11.09
C ILE A 36 -3.59 -13.13 9.86
N VAL A 37 -3.34 -13.66 8.66
CA VAL A 37 -3.55 -12.92 7.40
C VAL A 37 -5.03 -12.55 7.22
N VAL A 38 -5.95 -13.48 7.52
CA VAL A 38 -7.40 -13.24 7.48
C VAL A 38 -7.77 -12.11 8.44
N LEU A 39 -7.27 -12.15 9.68
CA LEU A 39 -7.51 -11.11 10.68
C LEU A 39 -6.98 -9.75 10.22
N MET A 40 -5.79 -9.71 9.59
CA MET A 40 -5.21 -8.48 9.03
C MET A 40 -6.02 -7.95 7.85
N LEU A 41 -6.59 -8.81 7.00
CA LEU A 41 -7.50 -8.40 5.92
C LEU A 41 -8.81 -7.78 6.46
N ILE A 42 -9.37 -8.35 7.54
CA ILE A 42 -10.53 -7.78 8.21
C ILE A 42 -10.19 -6.39 8.77
N ALA A 43 -9.06 -6.27 9.48
CA ALA A 43 -8.59 -5.01 10.04
C ALA A 43 -8.34 -3.97 8.94
N ASN A 44 -7.76 -4.37 7.81
CA ASN A 44 -7.55 -3.50 6.66
C ASN A 44 -8.88 -2.97 6.10
N GLY A 45 -9.88 -3.83 5.95
CA GLY A 45 -11.21 -3.44 5.51
C GLY A 45 -11.86 -2.42 6.45
N ILE A 46 -11.77 -2.64 7.76
CA ILE A 46 -12.26 -1.70 8.78
C ILE A 46 -11.51 -0.37 8.68
N PHE A 47 -10.19 -0.40 8.57
CA PHE A 47 -9.35 0.79 8.49
C PHE A 47 -9.69 1.67 7.28
N ILE A 48 -9.97 1.05 6.13
CA ILE A 48 -10.40 1.77 4.91
C ILE A 48 -11.84 2.28 5.03
N PHE A 49 -12.71 1.60 5.79
CA PHE A 49 -14.13 1.94 5.94
C PHE A 49 -14.37 3.06 6.96
N VAL A 50 -13.55 3.16 8.01
CA VAL A 50 -13.71 4.14 9.10
C VAL A 50 -13.81 5.59 8.63
N PRO A 51 -12.99 6.09 7.68
CA PRO A 51 -13.13 7.45 7.14
C PRO A 51 -14.49 7.74 6.51
N HIS A 52 -15.16 6.72 5.98
CA HIS A 52 -16.50 6.86 5.40
C HIS A 52 -17.57 7.09 6.48
N ILE A 53 -17.47 6.38 7.61
CA ILE A 53 -18.41 6.54 8.73
C ILE A 53 -18.21 7.88 9.43
N LEU A 54 -16.97 8.25 9.68
CA LEU A 54 -16.64 9.45 10.46
C LEU A 54 -16.94 10.75 9.72
N GLN A 55 -17.28 10.69 8.40
CA GLN A 55 -17.55 11.88 7.57
C GLN A 55 -16.70 13.06 8.00
N SER A 56 -15.39 12.86 8.12
CA SER A 56 -14.47 13.87 8.57
C SER A 56 -14.68 15.12 7.73
N ALA A 57 -15.12 16.15 8.41
CA ALA A 57 -15.55 17.42 7.88
C ALA A 57 -14.81 17.78 6.58
N ASN A 58 -15.58 18.21 5.62
CA ASN A 58 -15.26 18.70 4.29
C ASN A 58 -14.14 19.75 4.27
N ARG A 59 -12.98 19.39 4.84
CA ARG A 59 -11.73 20.13 4.70
C ARG A 59 -11.11 19.63 3.40
N ASP A 60 -11.38 20.33 2.32
CA ASP A 60 -10.63 20.20 1.07
C ASP A 60 -9.20 20.73 1.26
N SER A 61 -8.54 20.22 2.31
CA SER A 61 -7.21 20.67 2.68
C SER A 61 -6.19 19.98 1.77
N ARG A 62 -5.50 20.79 1.00
CA ARG A 62 -4.38 20.37 0.13
C ARG A 62 -3.03 20.65 0.80
N HIS A 63 -3.02 20.82 2.12
CA HIS A 63 -1.84 21.05 2.91
C HIS A 63 -1.79 20.06 4.07
N LEU A 64 -0.66 19.37 4.20
CA LEU A 64 -0.35 18.48 5.31
C LEU A 64 0.62 19.18 6.27
N SER A 65 0.28 19.19 7.55
CA SER A 65 1.23 19.56 8.59
C SER A 65 2.31 18.48 8.75
N ARG A 66 3.47 18.83 9.32
CA ARG A 66 4.55 17.86 9.56
C ARG A 66 4.12 16.70 10.46
N LEU A 67 3.30 16.95 11.46
CA LEU A 67 2.78 15.93 12.37
C LEU A 67 1.85 14.96 11.65
N GLU A 68 1.00 15.47 10.77
CA GLU A 68 0.14 14.63 9.93
C GLU A 68 0.96 13.79 8.95
N ALA A 69 2.02 14.35 8.38
CA ALA A 69 2.93 13.61 7.49
C ALA A 69 3.61 12.44 8.22
N VAL A 70 4.07 12.64 9.47
CA VAL A 70 4.62 11.55 10.31
C VAL A 70 3.56 10.49 10.58
N PHE A 71 2.34 10.90 10.95
CA PHE A 71 1.24 9.96 11.17
C PHE A 71 0.93 9.12 9.94
N PHE A 72 0.91 9.72 8.75
CA PHE A 72 0.72 9.01 7.49
C PHE A 72 1.85 8.02 7.20
N GLY A 73 3.08 8.43 7.47
CA GLY A 73 4.24 7.56 7.35
C GLY A 73 4.16 6.34 8.27
N ILE A 74 3.72 6.52 9.52
CA ILE A 74 3.51 5.42 10.47
C ILE A 74 2.38 4.49 10.00
N CYS A 75 1.25 5.05 9.53
CA CYS A 75 0.17 4.24 8.96
C CYS A 75 0.63 3.46 7.72
N SER A 76 1.46 4.07 6.88
CA SER A 76 2.08 3.38 5.75
C SER A 76 3.04 2.26 6.21
N ALA A 77 3.77 2.46 7.31
CA ALA A 77 4.65 1.45 7.87
C ALA A 77 3.89 0.22 8.41
N LEU A 78 2.66 0.39 8.92
CA LEU A 78 1.79 -0.72 9.33
C LEU A 78 1.48 -1.69 8.18
N SER A 79 1.59 -1.24 6.93
CA SER A 79 1.46 -2.11 5.76
C SER A 79 2.62 -3.10 5.56
N ALA A 80 3.62 -3.08 6.44
CA ALA A 80 4.60 -4.16 6.54
C ALA A 80 3.94 -5.49 6.95
N LEU A 81 2.81 -5.43 7.63
CA LEU A 81 2.02 -6.59 8.00
C LEU A 81 1.29 -7.16 6.77
N PRO A 82 1.38 -8.48 6.52
CA PRO A 82 0.68 -9.10 5.40
C PRO A 82 -0.83 -9.01 5.59
N GLY A 83 -1.54 -8.59 4.55
CA GLY A 83 -2.99 -8.34 4.57
C GLY A 83 -3.37 -6.86 4.70
N ILE A 84 -2.45 -5.97 5.09
CA ILE A 84 -2.71 -4.53 5.13
C ILE A 84 -2.24 -3.88 3.83
N SER A 85 -3.16 -3.17 3.16
CA SER A 85 -2.87 -2.44 1.93
C SER A 85 -2.07 -1.16 2.24
N ARG A 86 -0.91 -1.02 1.63
CA ARG A 86 -0.04 0.16 1.78
C ARG A 86 -0.73 1.45 1.34
N LEU A 87 -1.29 1.41 0.16
CA LEU A 87 -2.02 2.52 -0.41
C LEU A 87 -3.29 2.80 0.40
N GLY A 88 -4.04 1.75 0.76
CA GLY A 88 -5.24 1.84 1.57
C GLY A 88 -4.98 2.47 2.94
N ALA A 89 -3.91 2.08 3.62
CA ALA A 89 -3.53 2.63 4.91
C ALA A 89 -3.24 4.14 4.84
N LEU A 90 -2.50 4.57 3.83
CA LEU A 90 -2.13 5.98 3.65
C LEU A 90 -3.34 6.83 3.25
N LEU A 91 -4.17 6.35 2.34
CA LEU A 91 -5.40 7.03 1.91
C LEU A 91 -6.40 7.16 3.06
N SER A 92 -6.55 6.10 3.88
CA SER A 92 -7.45 6.12 5.04
C SER A 92 -6.98 7.08 6.12
N ALA A 93 -5.69 7.08 6.43
CA ALA A 93 -5.10 8.01 7.39
C ALA A 93 -5.33 9.47 6.98
N GLY A 94 -5.18 9.78 5.69
CA GLY A 94 -5.41 11.11 5.16
C GLY A 94 -6.88 11.50 5.10
N ALA A 95 -7.74 10.58 4.73
CA ALA A 95 -9.18 10.81 4.72
C ALA A 95 -9.74 11.09 6.14
N LEU A 96 -9.20 10.44 7.17
CA LEU A 96 -9.52 10.72 8.58
C LEU A 96 -9.17 12.16 8.99
N ARG A 97 -8.20 12.78 8.35
CA ARG A 97 -7.80 14.18 8.58
C ARG A 97 -8.51 15.17 7.68
N GLY A 98 -9.44 14.73 6.83
CA GLY A 98 -10.22 15.59 5.93
C GLY A 98 -9.42 16.13 4.74
N CYS A 99 -8.33 15.46 4.34
CA CYS A 99 -7.57 15.85 3.16
C CYS A 99 -8.31 15.49 1.87
N ALA A 100 -8.11 16.29 0.83
CA ALA A 100 -8.67 16.03 -0.50
C ALA A 100 -8.19 14.68 -1.05
N ARG A 101 -9.11 13.87 -1.54
CA ARG A 101 -8.84 12.50 -2.02
C ARG A 101 -7.81 12.44 -3.15
N GLU A 102 -7.90 13.36 -4.11
CA GLU A 102 -6.96 13.45 -5.22
C GLU A 102 -5.54 13.78 -4.73
N TYR A 103 -5.42 14.75 -3.82
CA TYR A 103 -4.15 15.14 -3.24
C TYR A 103 -3.49 13.99 -2.46
N LEU A 104 -4.28 13.23 -1.68
CA LEU A 104 -3.82 12.05 -0.96
C LEU A 104 -3.34 10.95 -1.90
N LEU A 105 -4.04 10.72 -3.01
CA LEU A 105 -3.66 9.72 -3.99
C LEU A 105 -2.31 10.09 -4.65
N ASP A 106 -2.11 11.34 -5.00
CA ASP A 106 -0.86 11.81 -5.60
C ASP A 106 0.32 11.66 -4.62
N ILE A 107 0.15 12.02 -3.34
CA ILE A 107 1.16 11.79 -2.30
C ILE A 107 1.43 10.30 -2.11
N ALA A 108 0.37 9.49 -2.04
CA ALA A 108 0.49 8.05 -1.83
C ALA A 108 1.29 7.39 -2.97
N LEU A 109 0.98 7.73 -4.22
CA LEU A 109 1.70 7.23 -5.38
C LEU A 109 3.16 7.68 -5.38
N LEU A 110 3.43 8.93 -5.01
CA LEU A 110 4.79 9.48 -4.98
C LEU A 110 5.65 8.83 -3.89
N VAL A 111 5.08 8.55 -2.72
CA VAL A 111 5.75 7.82 -1.64
C VAL A 111 5.95 6.34 -1.99
N LEU A 112 5.06 5.76 -2.78
CA LEU A 112 5.15 4.36 -3.20
C LEU A 112 6.39 4.09 -4.08
N ILE A 113 6.81 5.06 -4.91
CA ILE A 113 7.96 4.91 -5.81
C ILE A 113 9.25 4.55 -5.05
N PRO A 114 9.74 5.35 -4.08
CA PRO A 114 10.96 5.02 -3.35
C PRO A 114 10.81 3.79 -2.45
N VAL A 115 9.61 3.53 -1.95
CA VAL A 115 9.31 2.34 -1.14
C VAL A 115 9.43 1.07 -1.97
N LEU A 116 8.88 1.05 -3.19
CA LEU A 116 9.05 -0.06 -4.13
C LEU A 116 10.49 -0.18 -4.60
N GLY A 117 11.18 0.94 -4.85
CA GLY A 117 12.60 0.97 -5.19
C GLY A 117 13.46 0.30 -4.12
N LEU A 118 13.21 0.59 -2.84
CA LEU A 118 13.91 -0.06 -1.74
C LEU A 118 13.62 -1.58 -1.69
N MET A 119 12.38 -2.01 -1.94
CA MET A 119 12.06 -3.44 -2.00
C MET A 119 12.82 -4.14 -3.11
N VAL A 120 12.86 -3.56 -4.31
CA VAL A 120 13.62 -4.09 -5.45
C VAL A 120 15.11 -4.19 -5.11
N LEU A 121 15.69 -3.17 -4.47
CA LEU A 121 17.09 -3.19 -4.06
C LEU A 121 17.39 -4.31 -3.05
N LEU A 122 16.51 -4.53 -2.07
CA LEU A 122 16.65 -5.60 -1.09
C LEU A 122 16.54 -6.99 -1.75
N ASP A 123 15.60 -7.16 -2.69
CA ASP A 123 15.41 -8.42 -3.42
C ASP A 123 16.60 -8.69 -4.35
N LEU A 124 17.15 -7.67 -5.01
CA LEU A 124 18.37 -7.78 -5.81
C LEU A 124 19.56 -8.17 -4.93
N PHE A 125 19.72 -7.53 -3.77
CA PHE A 125 20.80 -7.88 -2.84
C PHE A 125 20.69 -9.33 -2.38
N ALA A 126 19.48 -9.80 -2.06
CA ALA A 126 19.24 -11.19 -1.69
C ALA A 126 19.58 -12.17 -2.84
N LEU A 127 19.27 -11.79 -4.09
CA LEU A 127 19.60 -12.57 -5.28
C LEU A 127 21.11 -12.67 -5.47
N PHE A 128 21.85 -11.57 -5.34
CA PHE A 128 23.33 -11.58 -5.40
C PHE A 128 23.96 -12.43 -4.29
N ALA A 129 23.40 -12.37 -3.09
CA ALA A 129 23.88 -13.17 -1.94
C ALA A 129 23.64 -14.68 -2.11
N SER A 130 22.55 -15.07 -2.79
CA SER A 130 22.23 -16.48 -3.04
C SER A 130 22.98 -17.11 -4.22
N GLY A 131 23.69 -16.30 -5.03
CA GLY A 131 24.45 -16.74 -6.21
C GLY A 131 23.59 -16.93 -7.46
N PHE A 132 24.22 -16.70 -8.62
CA PHE A 132 23.55 -16.73 -9.94
C PHE A 132 23.32 -18.13 -10.51
N GLY A 133 23.56 -19.21 -9.75
CA GLY A 133 23.57 -20.58 -10.25
C GLY A 133 22.28 -21.09 -10.90
N ALA A 134 21.17 -20.40 -10.71
CA ALA A 134 19.87 -20.77 -11.28
C ALA A 134 19.40 -19.87 -12.44
N LEU A 135 20.19 -18.89 -12.88
CA LEU A 135 19.80 -17.93 -13.91
C LEU A 135 19.99 -18.55 -15.31
N THR A 136 18.96 -19.21 -15.79
CA THR A 136 18.86 -19.68 -17.18
C THR A 136 18.32 -18.55 -18.07
N PHE A 137 18.62 -18.55 -19.37
CA PHE A 137 18.06 -17.60 -20.35
C PHE A 137 16.51 -17.54 -20.25
N LEU A 138 15.87 -18.68 -20.03
CA LEU A 138 14.41 -18.77 -19.85
C LEU A 138 13.91 -17.96 -18.65
N TYR A 139 14.69 -17.89 -17.58
CA TYR A 139 14.37 -17.07 -16.39
C TYR A 139 14.30 -15.58 -16.74
N PHE A 140 15.23 -15.06 -17.53
CA PHE A 140 15.20 -13.67 -18.01
C PHE A 140 13.95 -13.38 -18.86
N VAL A 141 13.56 -14.28 -19.73
CA VAL A 141 12.34 -14.13 -20.54
C VAL A 141 11.10 -14.04 -19.63
N TYR A 142 10.99 -14.91 -18.63
CA TYR A 142 9.89 -14.84 -17.67
C TYR A 142 9.90 -13.55 -16.86
N CYS A 143 11.05 -13.05 -16.43
CA CYS A 143 11.17 -11.78 -15.72
C CYS A 143 10.69 -10.60 -16.58
N ILE A 144 11.05 -10.56 -17.86
CA ILE A 144 10.62 -9.51 -18.79
C ILE A 144 9.10 -9.56 -19.00
N LEU A 145 8.55 -10.77 -19.23
CA LEU A 145 7.10 -10.94 -19.39
C LEU A 145 6.34 -10.53 -18.11
N ALA A 146 6.82 -10.95 -16.95
CA ALA A 146 6.25 -10.57 -15.66
C ALA A 146 6.31 -9.05 -15.42
N ALA A 147 7.44 -8.42 -15.76
CA ALA A 147 7.60 -6.96 -15.65
C ALA A 147 6.64 -6.21 -16.59
N ALA A 148 6.48 -6.67 -17.82
CA ALA A 148 5.54 -6.08 -18.78
C ALA A 148 4.09 -6.22 -18.30
N ALA A 149 3.70 -7.40 -17.81
CA ALA A 149 2.38 -7.64 -17.24
C ALA A 149 2.13 -6.79 -15.99
N ALA A 150 3.12 -6.67 -15.11
CA ALA A 150 3.05 -5.83 -13.91
C ALA A 150 2.91 -4.35 -14.27
N PHE A 151 3.64 -3.85 -15.28
CA PHE A 151 3.52 -2.48 -15.77
C PHE A 151 2.12 -2.19 -16.31
N GLY A 152 1.58 -3.07 -17.15
CA GLY A 152 0.21 -2.94 -17.67
C GLY A 152 -0.84 -2.96 -16.57
N GLY A 153 -0.72 -3.88 -15.62
CA GLY A 153 -1.59 -3.97 -14.45
C GLY A 153 -1.52 -2.72 -13.55
N ALA A 154 -0.32 -2.20 -13.30
CA ALA A 154 -0.14 -0.98 -12.52
C ALA A 154 -0.76 0.24 -13.20
N TRP A 155 -0.58 0.36 -14.53
CA TRP A 155 -1.21 1.43 -15.31
C TRP A 155 -2.73 1.43 -15.19
N LEU A 156 -3.36 0.26 -15.38
CA LEU A 156 -4.80 0.09 -15.24
C LEU A 156 -5.25 0.36 -13.79
N ALA A 157 -4.51 -0.12 -12.80
CA ALA A 157 -4.82 0.10 -11.39
C ALA A 157 -4.78 1.59 -11.02
N ILE A 158 -3.78 2.36 -11.48
CA ILE A 158 -3.69 3.80 -11.23
C ILE A 158 -4.85 4.54 -11.89
N ALA A 159 -5.19 4.18 -13.14
CA ALA A 159 -6.33 4.77 -13.84
C ALA A 159 -7.66 4.49 -13.11
N ALA A 160 -7.88 3.25 -12.68
CA ALA A 160 -9.04 2.86 -11.89
C ALA A 160 -9.10 3.57 -10.54
N MET A 161 -7.97 3.68 -9.83
CA MET A 161 -7.88 4.39 -8.56
C MET A 161 -8.22 5.87 -8.69
N ARG A 162 -7.72 6.54 -9.73
CA ARG A 162 -8.07 7.95 -10.01
C ARG A 162 -9.56 8.11 -10.28
N TYR A 163 -10.13 7.23 -11.10
CA TYR A 163 -11.57 7.24 -11.39
C TYR A 163 -12.41 7.03 -10.12
N LEU A 164 -12.04 6.05 -9.29
CA LEU A 164 -12.75 5.72 -8.05
C LEU A 164 -12.62 6.83 -7.01
N SER A 165 -11.46 7.48 -6.89
CA SER A 165 -11.26 8.55 -5.92
C SER A 165 -12.15 9.75 -6.19
N VAL A 166 -12.46 10.03 -7.45
CA VAL A 166 -13.35 11.13 -7.86
C VAL A 166 -14.82 10.75 -7.71
N ASN A 167 -15.23 9.56 -8.15
CA ASN A 167 -16.64 9.23 -8.36
C ASN A 167 -17.28 8.43 -7.23
N MET A 168 -16.56 7.48 -6.59
CA MET A 168 -17.17 6.48 -5.70
C MET A 168 -16.59 6.42 -4.28
N GLY A 169 -15.44 7.04 -4.06
CA GLY A 169 -14.72 6.89 -2.79
C GLY A 169 -14.05 5.52 -2.63
N TYR A 170 -13.42 5.32 -1.47
CA TYR A 170 -12.58 4.14 -1.23
C TYR A 170 -13.32 2.94 -0.59
N THR A 171 -14.62 3.04 -0.34
CA THR A 171 -15.42 2.01 0.34
C THR A 171 -15.45 0.67 -0.38
N LEU A 172 -15.38 0.69 -1.72
CA LEU A 172 -15.29 -0.55 -2.51
C LEU A 172 -14.10 -1.43 -2.13
N PHE A 173 -12.97 -0.81 -1.76
CA PHE A 173 -11.79 -1.54 -1.33
C PHE A 173 -11.97 -2.21 0.04
N SER A 174 -12.81 -1.65 0.91
CA SER A 174 -13.18 -2.28 2.18
C SER A 174 -13.97 -3.56 1.95
N TYR A 175 -14.97 -3.51 1.08
CA TYR A 175 -15.76 -4.69 0.72
C TYR A 175 -14.91 -5.77 0.06
N TYR A 176 -14.01 -5.38 -0.83
CA TYR A 176 -13.05 -6.30 -1.44
C TYR A 176 -12.17 -6.99 -0.37
N SER A 177 -11.63 -6.24 0.59
CA SER A 177 -10.80 -6.79 1.66
C SER A 177 -11.57 -7.79 2.53
N TRP A 178 -12.83 -7.50 2.86
CA TRP A 178 -13.67 -8.40 3.65
C TRP A 178 -14.08 -9.65 2.87
N TRP A 179 -14.34 -9.50 1.58
CA TRP A 179 -14.64 -10.64 0.71
C TRP A 179 -13.44 -11.59 0.62
N LEU A 180 -12.25 -11.03 0.46
CA LEU A 180 -11.01 -11.81 0.45
C LEU A 180 -10.74 -12.49 1.80
N ALA A 181 -11.04 -11.81 2.91
CA ALA A 181 -10.93 -12.37 4.24
C ALA A 181 -11.90 -13.54 4.45
N ALA A 182 -13.15 -13.40 4.02
CA ALA A 182 -14.15 -14.47 4.09
C ALA A 182 -13.72 -15.69 3.27
N PHE A 183 -13.23 -15.47 2.04
CA PHE A 183 -12.70 -16.54 1.19
C PHE A 183 -11.49 -17.25 1.84
N GLY A 184 -10.55 -16.47 2.37
CA GLY A 184 -9.39 -17.02 3.09
C GLY A 184 -9.78 -17.82 4.35
N PHE A 185 -10.83 -17.39 5.06
CA PHE A 185 -11.35 -18.10 6.21
C PHE A 185 -12.01 -19.44 5.81
N ILE A 186 -12.78 -19.46 4.71
CA ILE A 186 -13.35 -20.69 4.17
C ILE A 186 -12.24 -21.68 3.78
N LEU A 187 -11.21 -21.21 3.08
CA LEU A 187 -10.06 -22.05 2.73
C LEU A 187 -9.38 -22.62 3.98
N TYR A 188 -9.25 -21.84 5.05
CA TYR A 188 -8.68 -22.30 6.31
C TYR A 188 -9.48 -23.42 6.95
N LEU A 189 -10.82 -23.39 6.83
CA LEU A 189 -11.71 -24.43 7.38
C LEU A 189 -11.66 -25.72 6.53
N MET A 190 -11.22 -25.65 5.28
CA MET A 190 -11.16 -26.80 4.37
C MET A 190 -9.81 -27.56 4.44
N ILE A 191 -8.78 -26.96 5.04
CA ILE A 191 -7.44 -27.54 5.20
C ILE A 191 -7.30 -28.11 6.61
#